data_f3363c62eaf0c1e01e5e17442229e066
#
_entry.id   f3363c62eaf0c1e01e5e17442229e066
#
_cell.length_a   1.000
_cell.length_b   1.000
_cell.length_c   1.000
_cell.angle_alpha   90.00
_cell.angle_beta   90.00
_cell.angle_gamma   90.00
#
_symmetry.space_group_name_H-M   'P 1'
#
loop_
_entity.id
_entity.type
_entity.pdbx_description
1 polymer ?
#
loop_
_entity_poly.entity_id
_entity_poly.type
_entity_poly.pdbx_seq_one_letter_code
_entity_poly.pdbx_strand_id
1 'polypeptide(L)' 'MPKFLDVHPMSETSEEILRQLQASAKDEFGVIHINILFNSEADKVFCLIDAPSKDSVQKHHDKLGIKCEWIMEVKTTA' A
#
# COMPACT_ATOMS: atom_id res chain seq x y z
N MET A 1 -4.95 -12.58 8.04
CA MET A 1 -4.44 -11.30 8.56
C MET A 1 -5.44 -10.19 8.28
N PRO A 2 -5.45 -9.12 9.10
CA PRO A 2 -6.26 -7.95 8.79
C PRO A 2 -5.89 -7.35 7.44
N LYS A 3 -6.86 -6.68 6.83
CA LYS A 3 -6.65 -5.97 5.56
C LYS A 3 -6.73 -4.48 5.80
N PHE A 4 -5.90 -3.74 5.09
CA PHE A 4 -5.85 -2.29 5.18
C PHE A 4 -5.90 -1.68 3.79
N LEU A 5 -6.57 -0.55 3.71
CA LEU A 5 -6.57 0.30 2.52
C LEU A 5 -5.81 1.58 2.87
N ASP A 6 -4.89 1.98 2.03
CA ASP A 6 -4.21 3.25 2.18
C ASP A 6 -4.23 4.03 0.88
N VAL A 7 -4.00 5.33 0.98
CA VAL A 7 -3.92 6.22 -0.17
C VAL A 7 -2.70 7.12 -0.02
N HIS A 8 -1.96 7.29 -1.09
CA HIS A 8 -0.82 8.20 -1.13
C HIS A 8 -0.67 8.81 -2.53
N PRO A 9 0.14 9.88 -2.68
CA PRO A 9 0.36 10.48 -3.98
C PRO A 9 1.08 9.54 -4.94
N MET A 10 0.71 9.60 -6.22
CA MET A 10 1.42 8.90 -7.29
C MET A 10 2.80 9.51 -7.54
N SER A 11 2.95 10.81 -7.29
CA SER A 11 4.20 11.54 -7.50
C SER A 11 5.37 11.06 -6.65
N GLU A 12 5.09 10.34 -5.55
CA GLU A 12 6.13 9.77 -4.68
C GLU A 12 6.63 8.40 -5.15
N THR A 13 6.10 7.88 -6.25
CA THR A 13 6.44 6.55 -6.76
C THR A 13 6.35 6.53 -8.29
N SER A 14 6.34 5.34 -8.89
CA SER A 14 6.15 5.17 -10.32
C SER A 14 5.38 3.89 -10.58
N GLU A 15 4.81 3.76 -11.76
CA GLU A 15 4.10 2.54 -12.14
C GLU A 15 5.02 1.32 -12.04
N GLU A 16 6.28 1.46 -12.46
CA GLU A 16 7.25 0.36 -12.38
C GLU A 16 7.44 -0.11 -10.93
N ILE A 17 7.61 0.83 -9.99
CA ILE A 17 7.75 0.50 -8.57
C ILE A 17 6.49 -0.16 -8.05
N LEU A 18 5.31 0.33 -8.42
CA LEU A 18 4.03 -0.25 -7.99
C LEU A 18 3.88 -1.69 -8.49
N ARG A 19 4.30 -1.98 -9.71
CA ARG A 19 4.25 -3.34 -10.26
C ARG A 19 5.22 -4.27 -9.53
N GLN A 20 6.39 -3.77 -9.16
CA GLN A 20 7.35 -4.53 -8.35
C GLN A 20 6.79 -4.83 -6.96
N LEU A 21 6.14 -3.85 -6.32
CA LEU A 21 5.51 -4.04 -5.02
C LEU A 21 4.38 -5.07 -5.09
N GLN A 22 3.55 -5.01 -6.12
CA GLN A 22 2.46 -5.97 -6.32
C GLN A 22 2.99 -7.39 -6.44
N ALA A 23 4.12 -7.58 -7.11
CA ALA A 23 4.72 -8.89 -7.34
C ALA A 23 5.57 -9.38 -6.16
N SER A 24 5.85 -8.51 -5.19
CA SER A 24 6.75 -8.83 -4.08
C SER A 24 6.12 -9.78 -3.07
N ALA A 25 6.96 -10.64 -2.50
CA ALA A 25 6.58 -11.46 -1.35
C ALA A 25 6.40 -10.59 -0.11
N LYS A 26 5.91 -11.20 0.97
CA LYS A 26 5.77 -10.54 2.27
C LYS A 26 7.08 -9.87 2.69
N ASP A 27 7.01 -8.61 3.07
CA ASP A 27 8.18 -7.87 3.51
C ASP A 27 8.51 -8.11 5.00
N GLU A 28 9.52 -7.41 5.50
CA GLU A 28 9.99 -7.54 6.89
C GLU A 28 8.94 -7.10 7.92
N PHE A 29 7.96 -6.30 7.51
CA PHE A 29 6.88 -5.85 8.38
C PHE A 29 5.62 -6.73 8.28
N GLY A 30 5.68 -7.78 7.45
CA GLY A 30 4.55 -8.68 7.24
C GLY A 30 3.52 -8.18 6.25
N VAL A 31 3.88 -7.22 5.41
CA VAL A 31 2.97 -6.60 4.43
C VAL A 31 3.01 -7.36 3.11
N ILE A 32 1.81 -7.70 2.61
CA ILE A 32 1.62 -8.29 1.28
C ILE A 32 0.61 -7.43 0.53
N HIS A 33 0.93 -7.02 -0.68
CA HIS A 33 0.01 -6.27 -1.54
C HIS A 33 -0.99 -7.23 -2.18
N ILE A 34 -2.28 -6.98 -1.94
CA ILE A 34 -3.37 -7.72 -2.57
C ILE A 34 -3.69 -7.09 -3.92
N ASN A 35 -3.83 -5.76 -3.95
CA ASN A 35 -4.09 -5.03 -5.18
C ASN A 35 -3.63 -3.58 -5.02
N ILE A 36 -3.15 -3.00 -6.10
CA ILE A 36 -2.74 -1.60 -6.15
C ILE A 36 -3.47 -0.96 -7.32
N LEU A 37 -4.20 0.12 -7.03
CA LEU A 37 -4.93 0.88 -8.04
C LEU A 37 -4.36 2.30 -8.07
N PHE A 38 -4.17 2.85 -9.26
CA PHE A 38 -3.59 4.18 -9.35
C PHE A 38 -4.18 4.99 -10.49
N ASN A 39 -4.09 6.31 -10.35
CA ASN A 39 -4.46 7.26 -11.37
C ASN A 39 -3.45 8.39 -11.34
N SER A 40 -2.62 8.51 -12.39
CA SER A 40 -1.55 9.50 -12.44
C SER A 40 -2.07 10.92 -12.55
N GLU A 41 -3.17 11.14 -13.28
CA GLU A 41 -3.77 12.47 -13.43
C GLU A 41 -4.33 12.98 -12.10
N ALA A 42 -4.94 12.09 -11.34
CA ALA A 42 -5.48 12.43 -10.01
C ALA A 42 -4.41 12.43 -8.92
N ASP A 43 -3.19 11.99 -9.24
CA ASP A 43 -2.07 11.86 -8.30
C ASP A 43 -2.45 11.00 -7.08
N LYS A 44 -3.07 9.83 -7.34
CA LYS A 44 -3.55 8.93 -6.29
C LYS A 44 -3.12 7.50 -6.54
N VAL A 45 -2.70 6.84 -5.45
CA VAL A 45 -2.48 5.41 -5.40
C VAL A 45 -3.25 4.84 -4.23
N PHE A 46 -4.01 3.79 -4.48
CA PHE A 46 -4.74 3.06 -3.45
C PHE A 46 -4.13 1.68 -3.32
N CYS A 47 -3.70 1.32 -2.11
CA CYS A 47 -3.13 0.01 -1.84
C CYS A 47 -4.06 -0.78 -0.93
N LEU A 48 -4.46 -1.97 -1.38
CA LEU A 48 -5.17 -2.94 -0.54
C LEU A 48 -4.13 -3.99 -0.15
N ILE A 49 -3.91 -4.13 1.15
CA ILE A 49 -2.82 -4.95 1.66
C ILE A 49 -3.25 -5.81 2.85
N ASP A 50 -2.60 -6.97 3.00
CA ASP A 50 -2.63 -7.74 4.23
C ASP A 50 -1.45 -7.32 5.09
N ALA A 51 -1.69 -7.08 6.38
CA ALA A 51 -0.64 -6.73 7.32
C ALA A 51 -1.05 -7.10 8.74
N PRO A 52 -0.08 -7.32 9.66
CA PRO A 52 -0.41 -7.64 11.05
C PRO A 52 -1.13 -6.51 11.78
N SER A 53 -0.81 -5.25 11.44
CA SER A 53 -1.35 -4.08 12.12
C SER A 53 -1.24 -2.84 11.25
N LYS A 54 -1.97 -1.79 11.62
CA LYS A 54 -1.85 -0.48 10.99
C LYS A 54 -0.42 0.06 11.10
N ASP A 55 0.24 -0.16 12.23
CA ASP A 55 1.61 0.27 12.46
C ASP A 55 2.59 -0.38 11.46
N SER A 56 2.38 -1.65 11.13
CA SER A 56 3.18 -2.34 10.12
C SER A 56 3.03 -1.69 8.75
N VAL A 57 1.83 -1.27 8.38
CA VAL A 57 1.56 -0.56 7.13
C VAL A 57 2.31 0.77 7.11
N GLN A 58 2.27 1.51 8.21
CA GLN A 58 2.97 2.78 8.33
C GLN A 58 4.47 2.61 8.17
N LYS A 59 5.06 1.63 8.85
CA LYS A 59 6.50 1.33 8.76
C LYS A 59 6.91 0.93 7.35
N HIS A 60 6.08 0.15 6.66
CA HIS A 60 6.33 -0.24 5.28
C HIS A 60 6.44 0.98 4.37
N HIS A 61 5.51 1.93 4.49
CA HIS A 61 5.52 3.15 3.70
C HIS A 61 6.65 4.10 4.10
N ASP A 62 6.95 4.20 5.39
CA ASP A 62 8.06 5.02 5.89
C ASP A 62 9.39 4.58 5.30
N LYS A 63 9.60 3.26 5.21
CA LYS A 63 10.83 2.71 4.62
C LYS A 63 10.96 3.08 3.14
N LEU A 64 9.84 3.16 2.42
CA LEU A 64 9.81 3.53 1.02
C LEU A 64 9.87 5.05 0.79
N GLY A 65 9.82 5.84 1.86
CA GLY A 65 9.76 7.29 1.76
C GLY A 65 8.42 7.81 1.26
N ILE A 66 7.36 7.04 1.43
CA ILE A 66 6.01 7.35 0.96
C ILE A 66 5.16 7.77 2.16
N LYS A 67 4.48 8.91 2.05
CA LYS A 67 3.59 9.41 3.08
C LYS A 67 2.14 9.16 2.69
N CYS A 68 1.46 8.30 3.46
CA CYS A 68 0.05 8.03 3.26
C CYS A 68 -0.81 9.18 3.75
N GLU A 69 -1.88 9.50 3.01
CA GLU A 69 -2.88 10.48 3.44
C GLU A 69 -3.70 9.90 4.59
N TRP A 70 -4.04 8.61 4.49
CA TRP A 70 -4.67 7.85 5.57
C TRP A 70 -4.46 6.35 5.36
N ILE A 71 -4.64 5.60 6.45
CA ILE A 71 -4.58 4.15 6.47
C ILE A 71 -5.80 3.68 7.27
N MET A 72 -6.58 2.77 6.72
CA MET A 72 -7.82 2.30 7.33
C MET A 72 -7.93 0.79 7.24
N GLU A 73 -8.30 0.16 8.35
CA GLU A 73 -8.63 -1.27 8.31
C GLU A 73 -9.95 -1.44 7.55
N VAL A 74 -9.99 -2.43 6.66
CA VAL A 74 -11.15 -2.70 5.82
C VAL A 74 -11.47 -4.19 5.80
N LYS A 75 -12.67 -4.49 5.35
CA LYS A 75 -13.09 -5.85 5.01
C LYS A 75 -13.51 -5.86 3.55
N THR A 76 -13.42 -7.01 2.91
CA THR A 76 -13.82 -7.15 1.52
C THR A 76 -14.95 -8.16 1.42
N THR A 77 -15.69 -8.07 0.32
CA THR A 77 -16.72 -9.06 -0.03
C THR A 77 -16.21 -10.09 -1.03
N ALA A 78 -14.97 -9.93 -1.47
CA ALA A 78 -14.34 -10.86 -2.41
C ALA A 78 -13.78 -12.11 -1.71
#